data_6565b816c14375e8fc6e6fd8dc5b930a
#
_entry.id   6565b816c14375e8fc6e6fd8dc5b930a
#
_cell.length_a   1.000
_cell.length_b   1.000
_cell.length_c   1.000
_cell.angle_alpha   90.00
_cell.angle_beta   90.00
_cell.angle_gamma   90.00
#
_symmetry.space_group_name_H-M   'P 1'
#
loop_
_entity.id
_entity.type
_entity.pdbx_description
1 polymer ?
#
loop_
_entity_poly.entity_id
_entity_poly.type
_entity_poly.pdbx_seq_one_letter_code
_entity_poly.pdbx_strand_id
1 'polypeptide(L)'
;MNLLILLLISVPALFSASYFFARFKALSVVSALLTLLLAAALNMLSTDSHGFFLLDTMSRILILTVSIVYLMSTLFALGYHHHLGESRNMRLHLSMMHLFVASMLFSLTVNNYGFLWIGIELTTVSSALLLVIEENRLNVEAAWRYVIIVSSGLAISLISIVMIYRAFGTLDIYNLISSVHSVSLITEIAAATALIGFGTKIGLVPMHTWLPDAHSEAPSEISSMFSGVLLPVAVYALYRIYEITYSSRVEGLYLFFAFITIAVAALLMPSQRYYKRMFAYSTMENMALIVIGLVIGGIGLTGAIVLLVSHAFAKAGAFYSSGNILSATGKRNIGDVKGLLVTMPQSSFYMLFSSLAVTGAPPFGTFVGIFLIFMGLVCL
;
A
#
# COMPACT_ATOMS: atom_id res chain seq x y z
N MET A 1 -4.39 25.26 6.37
CA MET A 1 -4.24 23.97 5.70
C MET A 1 -2.81 23.42 5.75
N ASN A 2 -1.81 24.12 5.23
CA ASN A 2 -0.41 23.66 5.23
C ASN A 2 0.12 23.24 6.61
N LEU A 3 -0.26 23.94 7.69
CA LEU A 3 0.12 23.58 9.05
C LEU A 3 -0.47 22.22 9.48
N LEU A 4 -1.73 21.94 9.12
CA LEU A 4 -2.36 20.64 9.45
C LEU A 4 -1.70 19.48 8.68
N ILE A 5 -1.33 19.69 7.41
CA ILE A 5 -0.61 18.69 6.61
C ILE A 5 0.78 18.46 7.22
N LEU A 6 1.46 19.53 7.61
CA LEU A 6 2.77 19.46 8.26
C LEU A 6 2.69 18.70 9.58
N LEU A 7 1.65 18.95 10.39
CA LEU A 7 1.40 18.20 11.63
C LEU A 7 1.06 16.73 11.35
N LEU A 8 0.26 16.45 10.31
CA LEU A 8 -0.08 15.09 9.91
C LEU A 8 1.16 14.24 9.63
N ILE A 9 2.15 14.79 8.94
CA ILE A 9 3.41 14.09 8.61
C ILE A 9 4.36 14.08 9.81
N SER A 10 4.48 15.21 10.52
CA SER A 10 5.46 15.37 11.60
C SER A 10 5.10 14.58 12.85
N VAL A 11 3.80 14.37 13.16
CA VAL A 11 3.39 13.59 14.32
C VAL A 11 4.01 12.19 14.25
N PRO A 12 3.71 11.31 13.29
CA PRO A 12 4.34 10.00 13.27
C PRO A 12 5.87 10.09 13.11
N ALA A 13 6.41 11.04 12.34
CA ALA A 13 7.85 11.22 12.21
C ALA A 13 8.55 11.51 13.55
N LEU A 14 8.01 12.42 14.36
CA LEU A 14 8.55 12.75 15.69
C LEU A 14 8.37 11.59 16.68
N PHE A 15 7.23 10.90 16.61
CA PHE A 15 6.99 9.74 17.46
C PHE A 15 7.85 8.53 17.09
N SER A 16 8.52 8.52 15.92
CA SER A 16 9.55 7.52 15.63
C SER A 16 10.71 7.59 16.66
N ALA A 17 10.96 8.77 17.25
CA ALA A 17 11.90 8.93 18.37
C ALA A 17 11.41 8.28 19.68
N SER A 18 10.20 7.73 19.75
CA SER A 18 9.66 7.00 20.91
C SER A 18 10.55 5.82 21.34
N TYR A 19 11.40 5.33 20.43
CA TYR A 19 12.46 4.37 20.72
C TYR A 19 13.28 4.70 21.96
N PHE A 20 13.53 5.98 22.21
CA PHE A 20 14.36 6.47 23.33
C PHE A 20 13.60 6.62 24.65
N PHE A 21 12.27 6.42 24.66
CA PHE A 21 11.42 6.66 25.83
C PHE A 21 10.89 5.37 26.45
N ALA A 22 10.78 5.34 27.77
CA ALA A 22 10.27 4.18 28.52
C ALA A 22 8.78 3.86 28.20
N ARG A 23 7.96 4.87 27.92
CA ARG A 23 6.51 4.71 27.63
C ARG A 23 6.20 4.61 26.15
N PHE A 24 7.06 4.02 25.35
CA PHE A 24 6.94 3.94 23.90
C PHE A 24 5.63 3.29 23.40
N LYS A 25 5.06 2.32 24.12
CA LYS A 25 3.79 1.68 23.76
C LYS A 25 2.62 2.66 23.80
N ALA A 26 2.48 3.41 24.90
CA ALA A 26 1.45 4.44 25.03
C ALA A 26 1.66 5.58 24.02
N LEU A 27 2.91 6.01 23.82
CA LEU A 27 3.25 7.03 22.83
C LEU A 27 2.88 6.58 21.41
N SER A 28 3.04 5.31 21.06
CA SER A 28 2.68 4.79 19.74
C SER A 28 1.16 4.86 19.50
N VAL A 29 0.34 4.52 20.50
CA VAL A 29 -1.13 4.67 20.38
C VAL A 29 -1.53 6.14 20.25
N VAL A 30 -0.91 7.02 21.05
CA VAL A 30 -1.17 8.47 20.96
C VAL A 30 -0.81 9.00 19.58
N SER A 31 0.34 8.60 19.02
CA SER A 31 0.73 8.96 17.64
C SER A 31 -0.33 8.53 16.62
N ALA A 32 -0.77 7.28 16.69
CA ALA A 32 -1.75 6.75 15.73
C ALA A 32 -3.12 7.46 15.86
N LEU A 33 -3.58 7.74 17.09
CA LEU A 33 -4.81 8.49 17.34
C LEU A 33 -4.72 9.94 16.85
N LEU A 34 -3.63 10.63 17.15
CA LEU A 34 -3.43 12.02 16.68
C LEU A 34 -3.37 12.07 15.14
N THR A 35 -2.67 11.13 14.51
CA THR A 35 -2.62 11.05 13.04
C THR A 35 -4.00 10.83 12.44
N LEU A 36 -4.83 9.96 13.03
CA LEU A 36 -6.20 9.74 12.58
C LEU A 36 -7.09 10.98 12.76
N LEU A 37 -6.98 11.67 13.90
CA LEU A 37 -7.74 12.90 14.15
C LEU A 37 -7.36 14.02 13.16
N LEU A 38 -6.06 14.17 12.85
CA LEU A 38 -5.58 15.13 11.86
C LEU A 38 -6.06 14.76 10.46
N ALA A 39 -6.03 13.49 10.09
CA ALA A 39 -6.57 13.00 8.81
C ALA A 39 -8.07 13.25 8.69
N ALA A 40 -8.84 13.00 9.74
CA ALA A 40 -10.27 13.29 9.78
C ALA A 40 -10.56 14.79 9.66
N ALA A 41 -9.80 15.63 10.39
CA ALA A 41 -9.91 17.08 10.30
C ALA A 41 -9.63 17.61 8.88
N LEU A 42 -8.59 17.07 8.21
CA LEU A 42 -8.30 17.42 6.81
C LEU A 42 -9.43 17.03 5.85
N ASN A 43 -10.10 15.90 6.10
CA ASN A 43 -11.23 15.47 5.28
C ASN A 43 -12.50 16.32 5.49
N MET A 44 -12.65 17.00 6.63
CA MET A 44 -13.76 17.93 6.89
C MET A 44 -13.57 19.30 6.21
N LEU A 45 -12.35 19.64 5.81
CA LEU A 45 -12.06 20.89 5.12
C LEU A 45 -12.33 20.73 3.62
N SER A 46 -13.21 21.54 3.08
CA SER A 46 -13.66 21.47 1.67
C SER A 46 -12.69 22.11 0.67
N THR A 47 -11.63 22.73 1.12
CA THR A 47 -10.68 23.46 0.26
C THR A 47 -9.51 22.59 -0.15
N ASP A 48 -9.29 22.44 -1.46
CA ASP A 48 -8.07 21.85 -1.98
C ASP A 48 -6.87 22.77 -1.70
N SER A 49 -5.70 22.18 -1.44
CA SER A 49 -4.46 22.91 -1.25
C SER A 49 -3.51 22.60 -2.40
N HIS A 50 -2.99 23.65 -3.01
CA HIS A 50 -1.95 23.58 -4.02
C HIS A 50 -0.87 24.61 -3.70
N GLY A 51 0.33 24.14 -3.58
CA GLY A 51 1.52 24.88 -3.18
C GLY A 51 2.64 23.86 -3.01
N PHE A 52 3.38 23.87 -1.91
CA PHE A 52 4.33 22.79 -1.58
C PHE A 52 3.61 21.46 -1.34
N PHE A 53 2.40 21.51 -0.78
CA PHE A 53 1.53 20.35 -0.60
C PHE A 53 0.40 20.36 -1.61
N LEU A 54 0.01 19.18 -2.07
CA LEU A 54 -1.17 18.91 -2.89
C LEU A 54 -2.14 18.06 -2.08
N LEU A 55 -3.38 18.50 -1.97
CA LEU A 55 -4.43 17.76 -1.29
C LEU A 55 -5.69 17.79 -2.15
N ASP A 56 -5.98 16.66 -2.76
CA ASP A 56 -7.16 16.42 -3.58
C ASP A 56 -8.00 15.26 -3.04
N THR A 57 -9.09 14.93 -3.69
CA THR A 57 -10.03 13.89 -3.25
C THR A 57 -9.34 12.53 -3.09
N MET A 58 -8.48 12.12 -4.04
CA MET A 58 -7.81 10.81 -3.98
C MET A 58 -6.80 10.75 -2.84
N SER A 59 -5.97 11.79 -2.67
CA SER A 59 -5.01 11.85 -1.55
C SER A 59 -5.71 11.87 -0.20
N ARG A 60 -6.83 12.62 -0.05
CA ARG A 60 -7.65 12.67 1.19
C ARG A 60 -8.17 11.29 1.59
N ILE A 61 -8.75 10.54 0.65
CA ILE A 61 -9.27 9.18 0.89
C ILE A 61 -8.14 8.26 1.32
N LEU A 62 -6.99 8.31 0.64
CA LEU A 62 -5.84 7.47 0.99
C LEU A 62 -5.22 7.85 2.32
N ILE A 63 -5.09 9.14 2.65
CA ILE A 63 -4.60 9.62 3.95
C ILE A 63 -5.48 9.08 5.09
N LEU A 64 -6.80 9.14 4.95
CA LEU A 64 -7.72 8.61 5.94
C LEU A 64 -7.58 7.09 6.08
N THR A 65 -7.50 6.38 4.95
CA THR A 65 -7.33 4.92 4.92
C THR A 65 -6.01 4.50 5.58
N VAL A 66 -4.89 5.16 5.26
CA VAL A 66 -3.58 4.94 5.89
C VAL A 66 -3.66 5.13 7.39
N SER A 67 -4.31 6.22 7.84
CA SER A 67 -4.41 6.57 9.27
C SER A 67 -5.24 5.57 10.07
N ILE A 68 -6.34 5.05 9.49
CA ILE A 68 -7.16 4.01 10.13
C ILE A 68 -6.37 2.69 10.23
N VAL A 69 -5.76 2.23 9.12
CA VAL A 69 -4.98 0.98 9.11
C VAL A 69 -3.77 1.09 10.05
N TYR A 70 -3.14 2.27 10.12
CA TYR A 70 -2.06 2.54 11.06
C TYR A 70 -2.49 2.37 12.52
N LEU A 71 -3.62 2.95 12.92
CA LEU A 71 -4.15 2.77 14.28
C LEU A 71 -4.46 1.30 14.57
N MET A 72 -5.15 0.61 13.65
CA MET A 72 -5.47 -0.80 13.80
C MET A 72 -4.21 -1.68 13.90
N SER A 73 -3.20 -1.43 13.05
CA SER A 73 -1.93 -2.15 13.08
C SER A 73 -1.14 -1.89 14.36
N THR A 74 -1.15 -0.65 14.87
CA THR A 74 -0.51 -0.31 16.15
C THR A 74 -1.15 -1.06 17.31
N LEU A 75 -2.48 -1.07 17.38
CA LEU A 75 -3.20 -1.80 18.43
C LEU A 75 -2.97 -3.32 18.33
N PHE A 76 -2.99 -3.86 17.12
CA PHE A 76 -2.72 -5.27 16.88
C PHE A 76 -1.28 -5.65 17.27
N ALA A 77 -0.28 -4.85 16.89
CA ALA A 77 1.12 -5.09 17.22
C ALA A 77 1.37 -5.17 18.73
N LEU A 78 0.72 -4.31 19.51
CA LEU A 78 0.84 -4.33 20.98
C LEU A 78 0.29 -5.61 21.60
N GLY A 79 -0.76 -6.18 21.06
CA GLY A 79 -1.33 -7.46 21.50
C GLY A 79 -0.52 -8.65 20.98
N TYR A 80 -0.20 -8.66 19.70
CA TYR A 80 0.47 -9.76 19.01
C TYR A 80 1.89 -10.02 19.52
N HIS A 81 2.67 -8.95 19.75
CA HIS A 81 4.02 -9.02 20.26
C HIS A 81 4.11 -8.88 21.78
N HIS A 82 3.04 -9.22 22.51
CA HIS A 82 3.04 -9.13 23.96
C HIS A 82 4.19 -9.91 24.61
N HIS A 83 4.58 -11.04 24.03
CA HIS A 83 5.71 -11.88 24.48
C HIS A 83 7.08 -11.18 24.39
N LEU A 84 7.24 -10.20 23.51
CA LEU A 84 8.48 -9.42 23.41
C LEU A 84 8.63 -8.37 24.54
N GLY A 85 7.58 -8.10 25.28
CA GLY A 85 7.59 -7.17 26.42
C GLY A 85 8.06 -5.76 26.03
N GLU A 86 9.04 -5.24 26.77
CA GLU A 86 9.69 -3.94 26.53
C GLU A 86 11.08 -4.11 25.88
N SER A 87 11.24 -5.12 25.01
CA SER A 87 12.49 -5.40 24.34
C SER A 87 12.92 -4.28 23.40
N ARG A 88 14.23 -4.24 23.10
CA ARG A 88 14.81 -3.34 22.09
C ARG A 88 14.13 -3.54 20.72
N ASN A 89 13.85 -4.79 20.34
CA ASN A 89 13.23 -5.12 19.06
C ASN A 89 11.82 -4.55 18.95
N MET A 90 11.00 -4.63 20.02
CA MET A 90 9.66 -4.03 20.02
C MET A 90 9.70 -2.50 19.90
N ARG A 91 10.65 -1.85 20.57
CA ARG A 91 10.83 -0.40 20.43
C ARG A 91 11.23 0.00 19.02
N LEU A 92 12.19 -0.71 18.43
CA LEU A 92 12.61 -0.49 17.05
C LEU A 92 11.46 -0.71 16.08
N HIS A 93 10.68 -1.77 16.26
CA HIS A 93 9.52 -2.09 15.42
C HIS A 93 8.50 -0.95 15.39
N LEU A 94 8.04 -0.50 16.56
CA LEU A 94 7.07 0.60 16.62
C LEU A 94 7.64 1.91 16.07
N SER A 95 8.92 2.21 16.38
CA SER A 95 9.60 3.38 15.83
C SER A 95 9.67 3.37 14.30
N MET A 96 10.06 2.25 13.70
CA MET A 96 10.11 2.11 12.25
C MET A 96 8.70 2.13 11.62
N MET A 97 7.68 1.60 12.31
CA MET A 97 6.30 1.68 11.85
C MET A 97 5.80 3.13 11.77
N HIS A 98 6.17 3.98 12.74
CA HIS A 98 5.87 5.41 12.70
C HIS A 98 6.55 6.10 11.51
N LEU A 99 7.83 5.83 11.28
CA LEU A 99 8.58 6.40 10.15
C LEU A 99 7.99 5.93 8.80
N PHE A 100 7.59 4.69 8.72
CA PHE A 100 6.92 4.10 7.56
C PHE A 100 5.61 4.82 7.24
N VAL A 101 4.78 5.10 8.24
CA VAL A 101 3.54 5.87 8.05
C VAL A 101 3.83 7.31 7.65
N ALA A 102 4.78 7.97 8.30
CA ALA A 102 5.18 9.33 7.96
C ALA A 102 5.61 9.45 6.48
N SER A 103 6.37 8.47 5.98
CA SER A 103 6.80 8.45 4.57
C SER A 103 5.65 8.23 3.59
N MET A 104 4.64 7.40 3.93
CA MET A 104 3.42 7.25 3.12
C MET A 104 2.61 8.55 3.09
N LEU A 105 2.37 9.19 4.25
CA LEU A 105 1.63 10.44 4.35
C LEU A 105 2.35 11.59 3.61
N PHE A 106 3.68 11.63 3.68
CA PHE A 106 4.48 12.57 2.89
C PHE A 106 4.26 12.36 1.38
N SER A 107 4.34 11.11 0.90
CA SER A 107 4.11 10.79 -0.51
C SER A 107 2.72 11.18 -1.01
N LEU A 108 1.70 11.09 -0.15
CA LEU A 108 0.32 11.43 -0.51
C LEU A 108 0.00 12.93 -0.51
N THR A 109 0.89 13.75 0.06
CA THR A 109 0.62 15.17 0.28
C THR A 109 1.55 16.09 -0.50
N VAL A 110 2.67 15.61 -0.98
CA VAL A 110 3.67 16.45 -1.68
C VAL A 110 3.24 16.78 -3.11
N ASN A 111 3.44 18.06 -3.51
CA ASN A 111 3.12 18.58 -4.85
C ASN A 111 4.34 18.59 -5.77
N ASN A 112 5.14 17.54 -5.76
CA ASN A 112 6.33 17.44 -6.62
C ASN A 112 6.67 15.98 -6.88
N TYR A 113 6.82 15.60 -8.16
CA TYR A 113 7.13 14.21 -8.54
C TYR A 113 8.47 13.71 -7.96
N GLY A 114 9.49 14.55 -7.82
CA GLY A 114 10.76 14.17 -7.22
C GLY A 114 10.62 13.86 -5.73
N PHE A 115 9.92 14.71 -4.98
CA PHE A 115 9.62 14.46 -3.56
C PHE A 115 8.67 13.28 -3.36
N LEU A 116 7.70 13.08 -4.25
CA LEU A 116 6.84 11.89 -4.26
C LEU A 116 7.70 10.62 -4.38
N TRP A 117 8.64 10.59 -5.30
CA TRP A 117 9.58 9.48 -5.48
C TRP A 117 10.42 9.24 -4.22
N ILE A 118 10.99 10.30 -3.62
CA ILE A 118 11.75 10.21 -2.35
C ILE A 118 10.88 9.61 -1.25
N GLY A 119 9.63 10.05 -1.13
CA GLY A 119 8.69 9.52 -0.15
C GLY A 119 8.43 8.01 -0.35
N ILE A 120 8.21 7.57 -1.58
CA ILE A 120 8.04 6.15 -1.92
C ILE A 120 9.29 5.33 -1.60
N GLU A 121 10.50 5.83 -1.91
CA GLU A 121 11.75 5.13 -1.55
C GLU A 121 11.93 5.05 -0.04
N LEU A 122 11.62 6.12 0.69
CA LEU A 122 11.67 6.12 2.15
C LEU A 122 10.73 5.08 2.76
N THR A 123 9.57 4.78 2.12
CA THR A 123 8.73 3.66 2.54
C THR A 123 9.45 2.32 2.41
N THR A 124 10.30 2.12 1.40
CA THR A 124 11.07 0.88 1.22
C THR A 124 12.08 0.69 2.34
N VAL A 125 12.86 1.72 2.62
CA VAL A 125 13.90 1.69 3.66
C VAL A 125 13.30 1.44 5.04
N SER A 126 12.26 2.21 5.42
CA SER A 126 11.61 2.07 6.73
C SER A 126 10.92 0.72 6.90
N SER A 127 10.27 0.21 5.86
CA SER A 127 9.55 -1.06 5.92
C SER A 127 10.45 -2.30 5.84
N ALA A 128 11.63 -2.20 5.24
CA ALA A 128 12.58 -3.30 5.22
C ALA A 128 13.04 -3.70 6.64
N LEU A 129 13.21 -2.71 7.52
CA LEU A 129 13.57 -2.95 8.92
C LEU A 129 12.42 -3.60 9.71
N LEU A 130 11.17 -3.38 9.29
CA LEU A 130 10.00 -4.01 9.91
C LEU A 130 9.89 -5.52 9.59
N LEU A 131 10.49 -5.99 8.51
CA LEU A 131 10.54 -7.41 8.16
C LEU A 131 11.46 -8.23 9.09
N VAL A 132 12.46 -7.61 9.69
CA VAL A 132 13.56 -8.28 10.39
C VAL A 132 13.40 -8.31 11.92
N ILE A 133 12.23 -7.92 12.46
CA ILE A 133 12.01 -7.83 13.92
C ILE A 133 12.30 -9.16 14.65
N GLU A 134 11.97 -10.28 14.05
CA GLU A 134 12.21 -11.64 14.58
C GLU A 134 13.48 -12.24 13.97
N GLU A 135 14.57 -11.60 13.95
CA GLU A 135 15.93 -11.94 13.51
C GLU A 135 16.17 -13.42 13.10
N ASN A 136 15.27 -13.99 12.27
CA ASN A 136 15.49 -15.31 11.72
C ASN A 136 16.00 -15.21 10.27
N ARG A 137 16.67 -16.26 9.81
CA ARG A 137 17.33 -16.28 8.49
C ARG A 137 16.34 -16.00 7.33
N LEU A 138 15.12 -16.51 7.41
CA LEU A 138 14.12 -16.36 6.34
C LEU A 138 13.61 -14.92 6.26
N ASN A 139 13.41 -14.26 7.41
CA ASN A 139 12.96 -12.86 7.46
C ASN A 139 14.04 -11.93 6.89
N VAL A 140 15.31 -12.16 7.22
CA VAL A 140 16.46 -11.40 6.68
C VAL A 140 16.57 -11.60 5.17
N GLU A 141 16.43 -12.85 4.67
CA GLU A 141 16.45 -13.13 3.24
C GLU A 141 15.29 -12.44 2.50
N ALA A 142 14.07 -12.50 3.03
CA ALA A 142 12.91 -11.83 2.45
C ALA A 142 13.08 -10.32 2.42
N ALA A 143 13.59 -9.71 3.51
CA ALA A 143 13.87 -8.29 3.57
C ALA A 143 14.94 -7.86 2.55
N TRP A 144 16.00 -8.64 2.41
CA TRP A 144 17.06 -8.36 1.44
C TRP A 144 16.55 -8.43 -0.01
N ARG A 145 15.80 -9.48 -0.37
CA ARG A 145 15.15 -9.60 -1.68
C ARG A 145 14.19 -8.43 -1.94
N TYR A 146 13.39 -8.04 -0.94
CA TYR A 146 12.50 -6.91 -1.02
C TYR A 146 13.25 -5.63 -1.35
N VAL A 147 14.29 -5.28 -0.60
CA VAL A 147 15.08 -4.06 -0.83
C VAL A 147 15.70 -4.06 -2.22
N ILE A 148 16.42 -5.13 -2.61
CA ILE A 148 17.09 -5.16 -3.91
C ILE A 148 16.10 -4.99 -5.06
N ILE A 149 15.03 -5.78 -5.08
CA ILE A 149 14.09 -5.78 -6.21
C ILE A 149 13.36 -4.44 -6.27
N VAL A 150 12.83 -3.96 -5.13
CA VAL A 150 12.01 -2.76 -5.12
C VAL A 150 12.84 -1.50 -5.36
N SER A 151 14.01 -1.34 -4.70
CA SER A 151 14.85 -0.16 -4.95
C SER A 151 15.45 -0.17 -6.35
N SER A 152 15.76 -1.33 -6.94
CA SER A 152 16.16 -1.40 -8.36
C SER A 152 15.01 -0.96 -9.28
N GLY A 153 13.78 -1.36 -8.99
CA GLY A 153 12.60 -0.87 -9.71
C GLY A 153 12.43 0.64 -9.55
N LEU A 154 12.49 1.15 -8.31
CA LEU A 154 12.35 2.58 -8.06
C LEU A 154 13.48 3.41 -8.68
N ALA A 155 14.69 2.88 -8.82
CA ALA A 155 15.77 3.53 -9.59
C ALA A 155 15.38 3.71 -11.08
N ILE A 156 14.65 2.73 -11.67
CA ILE A 156 14.10 2.89 -13.02
C ILE A 156 13.01 3.96 -13.06
N SER A 157 12.13 4.06 -12.03
CA SER A 157 11.13 5.13 -11.98
C SER A 157 11.73 6.53 -11.82
N LEU A 158 12.95 6.66 -11.30
CA LEU A 158 13.66 7.94 -11.28
C LEU A 158 13.95 8.45 -12.70
N ILE A 159 14.21 7.54 -13.65
CA ILE A 159 14.37 7.90 -15.07
C ILE A 159 13.08 8.55 -15.59
N SER A 160 11.90 8.02 -15.20
CA SER A 160 10.62 8.66 -15.53
C SER A 160 10.55 10.11 -15.04
N ILE A 161 10.92 10.35 -13.79
CA ILE A 161 10.92 11.72 -13.20
C ILE A 161 11.84 12.67 -13.99
N VAL A 162 13.04 12.21 -14.36
CA VAL A 162 13.98 12.99 -15.17
C VAL A 162 13.40 13.30 -16.55
N MET A 163 12.73 12.32 -17.18
CA MET A 163 12.07 12.50 -18.47
C MET A 163 10.89 13.48 -18.41
N ILE A 164 10.08 13.43 -17.35
CA ILE A 164 9.00 14.38 -17.08
C ILE A 164 9.59 15.81 -16.97
N TYR A 165 10.64 15.98 -16.17
CA TYR A 165 11.30 17.28 -16.07
C TYR A 165 11.85 17.76 -17.41
N ARG A 166 12.45 16.87 -18.21
CA ARG A 166 12.97 17.19 -19.54
C ARG A 166 11.86 17.55 -20.52
N ALA A 167 10.69 16.95 -20.42
CA ALA A 167 9.56 17.20 -21.31
C ALA A 167 8.82 18.50 -20.97
N PHE A 168 8.64 18.80 -19.67
CA PHE A 168 7.73 19.86 -19.21
C PHE A 168 8.46 21.02 -18.51
N GLY A 169 9.73 20.90 -18.14
CA GLY A 169 10.50 21.93 -17.44
C GLY A 169 10.14 22.11 -15.97
N THR A 170 9.18 21.34 -15.46
CA THR A 170 8.72 21.39 -14.06
C THR A 170 8.39 19.98 -13.53
N LEU A 171 8.42 19.83 -12.20
CA LEU A 171 7.96 18.61 -11.50
C LEU A 171 6.75 18.91 -10.61
N ASP A 172 6.15 20.08 -10.69
CA ASP A 172 4.95 20.44 -9.92
C ASP A 172 3.74 19.66 -10.42
N ILE A 173 3.18 18.81 -9.55
CA ILE A 173 2.12 17.87 -9.90
C ILE A 173 0.84 18.62 -10.29
N TYR A 174 0.43 19.62 -9.49
CA TYR A 174 -0.79 20.37 -9.73
C TYR A 174 -0.75 21.13 -11.06
N ASN A 175 0.36 21.81 -11.34
CA ASN A 175 0.55 22.54 -12.59
C ASN A 175 0.52 21.61 -13.80
N LEU A 176 1.11 20.42 -13.68
CA LEU A 176 1.12 19.45 -14.77
C LEU A 176 -0.25 18.82 -14.99
N ILE A 177 -0.99 18.44 -13.95
CA ILE A 177 -2.32 17.86 -14.11
C ILE A 177 -3.34 18.88 -14.65
N SER A 178 -3.21 20.15 -14.26
CA SER A 178 -4.13 21.23 -14.70
C SER A 178 -3.85 21.74 -16.12
N SER A 179 -2.75 21.35 -16.73
CA SER A 179 -2.33 21.78 -18.06
C SER A 179 -2.60 20.74 -19.12
N VAL A 180 -2.94 21.18 -20.35
CA VAL A 180 -3.04 20.26 -21.49
C VAL A 180 -1.64 20.02 -22.08
N HIS A 181 -1.24 18.77 -22.15
CA HIS A 181 0.06 18.38 -22.66
C HIS A 181 -0.02 17.66 -24.00
N SER A 182 0.94 17.95 -24.88
CA SER A 182 1.12 17.18 -26.12
C SER A 182 1.83 15.86 -25.82
N VAL A 183 1.30 14.78 -26.33
CA VAL A 183 1.94 13.47 -26.27
C VAL A 183 3.22 13.49 -27.11
N SER A 184 4.31 13.02 -26.53
CA SER A 184 5.61 12.89 -27.18
C SER A 184 6.24 11.53 -26.86
N LEU A 185 7.21 11.10 -27.64
CA LEU A 185 7.94 9.86 -27.37
C LEU A 185 8.60 9.90 -25.97
N ILE A 186 9.04 11.07 -25.52
CA ILE A 186 9.67 11.23 -24.18
C ILE A 186 8.62 10.95 -23.08
N THR A 187 7.40 11.46 -23.23
CA THR A 187 6.33 11.22 -22.24
C THR A 187 5.85 9.77 -22.24
N GLU A 188 5.80 9.11 -23.40
CA GLU A 188 5.46 7.69 -23.50
C GLU A 188 6.55 6.81 -22.84
N ILE A 189 7.85 7.13 -23.04
CA ILE A 189 8.95 6.42 -22.38
C ILE A 189 8.92 6.71 -20.85
N ALA A 190 8.59 7.93 -20.44
CA ALA A 190 8.42 8.27 -19.02
C ALA A 190 7.32 7.41 -18.38
N ALA A 191 6.18 7.25 -19.06
CA ALA A 191 5.09 6.38 -18.58
C ALA A 191 5.52 4.91 -18.49
N ALA A 192 6.24 4.40 -19.50
CA ALA A 192 6.73 3.02 -19.49
C ALA A 192 7.74 2.75 -18.37
N THR A 193 8.68 3.66 -18.15
CA THR A 193 9.67 3.54 -17.05
C THR A 193 9.02 3.71 -15.68
N ALA A 194 7.98 4.56 -15.54
CA ALA A 194 7.17 4.65 -14.34
C ALA A 194 6.41 3.34 -14.05
N LEU A 195 5.82 2.74 -15.08
CA LEU A 195 5.11 1.46 -14.95
C LEU A 195 6.03 0.35 -14.48
N ILE A 196 7.23 0.23 -15.02
CA ILE A 196 8.23 -0.75 -14.57
C ILE A 196 8.63 -0.45 -13.12
N GLY A 197 8.98 0.80 -12.81
CA GLY A 197 9.50 1.18 -11.50
C GLY A 197 8.47 1.12 -10.39
N PHE A 198 7.40 1.89 -10.46
CA PHE A 198 6.32 1.85 -9.47
C PHE A 198 5.54 0.54 -9.54
N GLY A 199 5.41 -0.08 -10.73
CA GLY A 199 4.83 -1.41 -10.90
C GLY A 199 5.58 -2.49 -10.13
N THR A 200 6.90 -2.38 -10.00
CA THR A 200 7.70 -3.24 -9.11
C THR A 200 7.24 -3.10 -7.65
N LYS A 201 7.03 -1.87 -7.18
CA LYS A 201 6.55 -1.60 -5.82
C LYS A 201 5.12 -2.08 -5.60
N ILE A 202 4.25 -1.96 -6.61
CA ILE A 202 2.85 -2.43 -6.60
C ILE A 202 2.78 -3.96 -6.65
N GLY A 203 3.81 -4.63 -7.17
CA GLY A 203 3.83 -6.07 -7.38
C GLY A 203 3.23 -6.51 -8.71
N LEU A 204 3.32 -5.68 -9.76
CA LEU A 204 2.93 -6.07 -11.10
C LEU A 204 3.93 -7.06 -11.72
N VAL A 205 3.43 -7.99 -12.51
CA VAL A 205 4.25 -8.95 -13.25
C VAL A 205 5.05 -8.21 -14.34
N PRO A 206 6.34 -8.56 -14.55
CA PRO A 206 7.10 -9.67 -13.97
C PRO A 206 7.83 -9.35 -12.64
N MET A 207 7.79 -8.12 -12.15
CA MET A 207 8.59 -7.66 -11.02
C MET A 207 7.99 -8.00 -9.63
N HIS A 208 7.02 -8.88 -9.56
CA HIS A 208 6.20 -9.19 -8.37
C HIS A 208 6.85 -10.12 -7.36
N THR A 209 7.96 -10.75 -7.68
CA THR A 209 8.49 -11.94 -6.95
C THR A 209 8.84 -11.67 -5.48
N TRP A 210 9.14 -10.43 -5.11
CA TRP A 210 9.40 -10.03 -3.73
C TRP A 210 8.15 -10.08 -2.83
N LEU A 211 6.96 -9.83 -3.41
CA LEU A 211 5.73 -9.59 -2.66
C LEU A 211 5.24 -10.82 -1.89
N PRO A 212 5.12 -12.03 -2.50
CA PRO A 212 4.72 -13.23 -1.76
C PRO A 212 5.71 -13.62 -0.66
N ASP A 213 7.02 -13.42 -0.88
CA ASP A 213 8.06 -13.75 0.09
C ASP A 213 8.03 -12.76 1.27
N ALA A 214 7.95 -11.44 1.00
CA ALA A 214 7.85 -10.42 2.02
C ALA A 214 6.60 -10.60 2.91
N HIS A 215 5.42 -10.86 2.31
CA HIS A 215 4.19 -11.09 3.07
C HIS A 215 4.21 -12.39 3.88
N SER A 216 4.85 -13.43 3.38
CA SER A 216 4.98 -14.71 4.09
C SER A 216 5.74 -14.55 5.40
N GLU A 217 6.81 -13.77 5.37
CA GLU A 217 7.76 -13.65 6.48
C GLU A 217 7.53 -12.42 7.36
N ALA A 218 6.87 -11.35 6.86
CA ALA A 218 6.56 -10.16 7.66
C ALA A 218 5.66 -10.47 8.85
N PRO A 219 5.78 -9.75 9.99
CA PRO A 219 4.76 -9.71 11.02
C PRO A 219 3.38 -9.38 10.42
N SER A 220 2.30 -9.86 11.04
CA SER A 220 0.96 -9.79 10.42
C SER A 220 0.43 -8.39 10.29
N GLU A 221 0.73 -7.49 11.23
CA GLU A 221 0.40 -6.06 11.16
C GLU A 221 1.17 -5.38 10.02
N ILE A 222 2.40 -5.80 9.75
CA ILE A 222 3.19 -5.25 8.65
C ILE A 222 2.67 -5.76 7.31
N SER A 223 2.31 -7.04 7.22
CA SER A 223 1.64 -7.59 6.04
C SER A 223 0.32 -6.87 5.75
N SER A 224 -0.44 -6.52 6.79
CA SER A 224 -1.66 -5.71 6.68
C SER A 224 -1.37 -4.33 6.09
N MET A 225 -0.35 -3.62 6.62
CA MET A 225 0.04 -2.30 6.13
C MET A 225 0.62 -2.36 4.70
N PHE A 226 1.38 -3.38 4.36
CA PHE A 226 1.91 -3.55 3.01
C PHE A 226 0.78 -3.69 1.99
N SER A 227 -0.07 -4.68 2.20
CA SER A 227 -1.17 -4.96 1.28
C SER A 227 -2.22 -3.85 1.29
N GLY A 228 -2.61 -3.39 2.48
CA GLY A 228 -3.74 -2.46 2.64
C GLY A 228 -3.42 -1.02 2.26
N VAL A 229 -2.19 -0.54 2.49
CA VAL A 229 -1.89 0.89 2.30
C VAL A 229 -0.60 1.19 1.56
N LEU A 230 0.48 0.41 1.71
CA LEU A 230 1.73 0.68 1.01
C LEU A 230 1.57 0.56 -0.52
N LEU A 231 1.00 -0.56 -0.98
CA LEU A 231 0.78 -0.78 -2.41
C LEU A 231 -0.20 0.25 -3.00
N PRO A 232 -1.33 0.58 -2.36
CA PRO A 232 -2.17 1.71 -2.76
C PRO A 232 -1.45 3.05 -2.90
N VAL A 233 -0.52 3.39 -2.00
CA VAL A 233 0.30 4.61 -2.12
C VAL A 233 1.23 4.55 -3.35
N ALA A 234 1.78 3.38 -3.69
CA ALA A 234 2.55 3.20 -4.92
C ALA A 234 1.67 3.27 -6.18
N VAL A 235 0.45 2.76 -6.13
CA VAL A 235 -0.55 2.92 -7.19
C VAL A 235 -0.91 4.39 -7.41
N TYR A 236 -1.07 5.16 -6.33
CA TYR A 236 -1.27 6.60 -6.41
C TYR A 236 -0.12 7.30 -7.15
N ALA A 237 1.14 6.96 -6.82
CA ALA A 237 2.29 7.54 -7.50
C ALA A 237 2.33 7.20 -9.01
N LEU A 238 2.01 5.95 -9.35
CA LEU A 238 1.91 5.52 -10.74
C LEU A 238 0.80 6.26 -11.50
N TYR A 239 -0.38 6.41 -10.87
CA TYR A 239 -1.52 7.09 -11.46
C TYR A 239 -1.24 8.58 -11.73
N ARG A 240 -0.53 9.27 -10.81
CA ARG A 240 -0.12 10.68 -11.01
C ARG A 240 0.74 10.88 -12.26
N ILE A 241 1.58 9.92 -12.60
CA ILE A 241 2.35 9.97 -13.85
C ILE A 241 1.47 9.62 -15.04
N TYR A 242 0.58 8.64 -14.90
CA TYR A 242 -0.37 8.28 -15.96
C TYR A 242 -1.24 9.46 -16.39
N GLU A 243 -1.75 10.25 -15.45
CA GLU A 243 -2.60 11.43 -15.73
C GLU A 243 -1.96 12.43 -16.69
N ILE A 244 -0.64 12.64 -16.59
CA ILE A 244 0.08 13.63 -17.42
C ILE A 244 0.74 13.03 -18.67
N THR A 245 0.77 11.70 -18.79
CA THR A 245 1.43 10.98 -19.89
C THR A 245 0.45 10.16 -20.71
N TYR A 246 -0.85 10.37 -20.54
CA TYR A 246 -1.90 9.60 -21.20
C TYR A 246 -1.75 9.61 -22.72
N SER A 247 -1.75 8.42 -23.31
CA SER A 247 -1.96 8.17 -24.74
C SER A 247 -2.58 6.77 -24.89
N SER A 248 -3.18 6.49 -26.04
CA SER A 248 -3.74 5.15 -26.32
C SER A 248 -2.68 4.04 -26.26
N ARG A 249 -1.41 4.34 -26.55
CA ARG A 249 -0.31 3.38 -26.41
C ARG A 249 0.05 3.14 -24.96
N VAL A 250 0.10 4.20 -24.15
CA VAL A 250 0.36 4.11 -22.70
C VAL A 250 -0.78 3.35 -22.01
N GLU A 251 -2.02 3.67 -22.35
CA GLU A 251 -3.20 2.95 -21.88
C GLU A 251 -3.10 1.44 -22.18
N GLY A 252 -2.86 1.08 -23.45
CA GLY A 252 -2.69 -0.32 -23.85
C GLY A 252 -1.56 -1.03 -23.11
N LEU A 253 -0.44 -0.33 -22.86
CA LEU A 253 0.68 -0.88 -22.11
C LEU A 253 0.31 -1.18 -20.64
N TYR A 254 -0.37 -0.26 -19.97
CA TYR A 254 -0.79 -0.42 -18.57
C TYR A 254 -1.82 -1.55 -18.44
N LEU A 255 -2.80 -1.60 -19.34
CA LEU A 255 -3.79 -2.68 -19.37
C LEU A 255 -3.13 -4.04 -19.62
N PHE A 256 -2.18 -4.14 -20.55
CA PHE A 256 -1.44 -5.36 -20.82
C PHE A 256 -0.74 -5.91 -19.58
N PHE A 257 0.02 -5.08 -18.85
CA PHE A 257 0.70 -5.51 -17.62
C PHE A 257 -0.29 -5.86 -16.49
N ALA A 258 -1.41 -5.14 -16.39
CA ALA A 258 -2.44 -5.44 -15.42
C ALA A 258 -3.12 -6.78 -15.72
N PHE A 259 -3.52 -7.07 -16.97
CA PHE A 259 -4.13 -8.34 -17.35
C PHE A 259 -3.17 -9.53 -17.17
N ILE A 260 -1.89 -9.40 -17.55
CA ILE A 260 -0.90 -10.44 -17.28
C ILE A 260 -0.76 -10.67 -15.76
N THR A 261 -0.78 -9.61 -14.96
CA THR A 261 -0.68 -9.74 -13.50
C THR A 261 -1.86 -10.52 -12.92
N ILE A 262 -3.09 -10.23 -13.37
CA ILE A 262 -4.28 -10.99 -12.96
C ILE A 262 -4.14 -12.46 -13.37
N ALA A 263 -3.76 -12.74 -14.62
CA ALA A 263 -3.60 -14.10 -15.11
C ALA A 263 -2.56 -14.89 -14.30
N VAL A 264 -1.39 -14.32 -14.03
CA VAL A 264 -0.34 -14.96 -13.23
C VAL A 264 -0.79 -15.16 -11.78
N ALA A 265 -1.42 -14.16 -11.18
CA ALA A 265 -1.93 -14.27 -9.81
C ALA A 265 -2.99 -15.37 -9.70
N ALA A 266 -3.94 -15.42 -10.62
CA ALA A 266 -5.00 -16.44 -10.66
C ALA A 266 -4.44 -17.87 -10.84
N LEU A 267 -3.39 -18.04 -11.66
CA LEU A 267 -2.75 -19.34 -11.87
C LEU A 267 -1.92 -19.80 -10.67
N LEU A 268 -1.24 -18.88 -9.98
CA LEU A 268 -0.31 -19.23 -8.90
C LEU A 268 -1.02 -19.31 -7.53
N MET A 269 -2.11 -18.57 -7.30
CA MET A 269 -2.81 -18.53 -6.03
C MET A 269 -3.31 -19.91 -5.53
N PRO A 270 -3.95 -20.77 -6.35
CA PRO A 270 -4.44 -22.07 -5.90
C PRO A 270 -3.32 -23.04 -5.49
N SER A 271 -2.10 -22.84 -6.00
CA SER A 271 -0.94 -23.69 -5.69
C SER A 271 -0.27 -23.35 -4.35
N GLN A 272 -0.69 -22.25 -3.68
CA GLN A 272 -0.05 -21.79 -2.46
C GLN A 272 -0.44 -22.67 -1.26
N ARG A 273 0.56 -23.06 -0.49
CA ARG A 273 0.39 -23.85 0.73
C ARG A 273 0.27 -22.99 1.98
N TYR A 274 0.86 -21.77 1.98
CA TYR A 274 0.86 -20.84 3.10
C TYR A 274 -0.22 -19.79 2.91
N TYR A 275 -1.11 -19.61 3.90
CA TYR A 275 -2.24 -18.68 3.79
C TYR A 275 -1.81 -17.21 3.59
N LYS A 276 -0.74 -16.74 4.24
CA LYS A 276 -0.23 -15.37 4.02
C LYS A 276 0.29 -15.17 2.59
N ARG A 277 0.95 -16.19 2.01
CA ARG A 277 1.44 -16.16 0.64
C ARG A 277 0.28 -16.18 -0.37
N MET A 278 -0.76 -16.94 -0.08
CA MET A 278 -2.00 -16.94 -0.88
C MET A 278 -2.66 -15.55 -0.88
N PHE A 279 -2.75 -14.89 0.29
CA PHE A 279 -3.24 -13.51 0.37
C PHE A 279 -2.35 -12.51 -0.35
N ALA A 280 -1.05 -12.72 -0.46
CA ALA A 280 -0.17 -11.87 -1.25
C ALA A 280 -0.49 -11.94 -2.74
N TYR A 281 -0.73 -13.12 -3.31
CA TYR A 281 -1.18 -13.25 -4.71
C TYR A 281 -2.55 -12.60 -4.95
N SER A 282 -3.48 -12.75 -4.01
CA SER A 282 -4.74 -12.01 -4.06
C SER A 282 -4.57 -10.49 -3.97
N THR A 283 -3.51 -10.00 -3.29
CA THR A 283 -3.18 -8.57 -3.31
C THR A 283 -2.74 -8.13 -4.70
N MET A 284 -1.87 -8.90 -5.37
CA MET A 284 -1.43 -8.62 -6.74
C MET A 284 -2.62 -8.51 -7.71
N GLU A 285 -3.55 -9.45 -7.63
CA GLU A 285 -4.77 -9.45 -8.43
C GLU A 285 -5.59 -8.17 -8.23
N ASN A 286 -5.86 -7.81 -6.97
CA ASN A 286 -6.63 -6.61 -6.66
C ASN A 286 -5.90 -5.32 -7.07
N MET A 287 -4.58 -5.23 -6.90
CA MET A 287 -3.79 -4.07 -7.36
C MET A 287 -3.86 -3.93 -8.89
N ALA A 288 -3.82 -5.04 -9.63
CA ALA A 288 -3.96 -5.02 -11.07
C ALA A 288 -5.37 -4.58 -11.51
N LEU A 289 -6.44 -5.03 -10.83
CA LEU A 289 -7.81 -4.56 -11.05
C LEU A 289 -7.94 -3.04 -10.79
N ILE A 290 -7.30 -2.54 -9.73
CA ILE A 290 -7.28 -1.12 -9.43
C ILE A 290 -6.59 -0.35 -10.55
N VAL A 291 -5.43 -0.82 -11.04
CA VAL A 291 -4.73 -0.19 -12.17
C VAL A 291 -5.63 -0.15 -13.42
N ILE A 292 -6.35 -1.22 -13.73
CA ILE A 292 -7.33 -1.24 -14.83
C ILE A 292 -8.37 -0.13 -14.63
N GLY A 293 -8.99 -0.06 -13.46
CA GLY A 293 -10.02 0.94 -13.18
C GLY A 293 -9.53 2.39 -13.27
N LEU A 294 -8.29 2.66 -12.81
CA LEU A 294 -7.66 3.98 -12.92
C LEU A 294 -7.39 4.36 -14.37
N VAL A 295 -6.93 3.41 -15.18
CA VAL A 295 -6.59 3.61 -16.59
C VAL A 295 -7.83 3.87 -17.46
N ILE A 296 -8.91 3.14 -17.20
CA ILE A 296 -10.18 3.30 -17.93
C ILE A 296 -10.82 4.67 -17.62
N GLY A 297 -10.64 5.19 -16.42
CA GLY A 297 -11.26 6.43 -16.00
C GLY A 297 -12.78 6.31 -15.73
N GLY A 298 -13.48 7.43 -15.65
CA GLY A 298 -14.95 7.47 -15.50
C GLY A 298 -15.48 6.60 -14.35
N ILE A 299 -16.40 5.68 -14.66
CA ILE A 299 -16.99 4.71 -13.71
C ILE A 299 -15.90 3.76 -13.19
N GLY A 300 -14.93 3.38 -14.06
CA GLY A 300 -13.80 2.53 -13.68
C GLY A 300 -12.92 3.17 -12.60
N LEU A 301 -12.63 4.47 -12.70
CA LEU A 301 -11.90 5.23 -11.69
C LEU A 301 -12.64 5.22 -10.33
N THR A 302 -13.96 5.42 -10.35
CA THR A 302 -14.78 5.32 -9.13
C THR A 302 -14.69 3.92 -8.53
N GLY A 303 -14.79 2.89 -9.37
CA GLY A 303 -14.61 1.50 -8.96
C GLY A 303 -13.24 1.22 -8.35
N ALA A 304 -12.17 1.76 -8.95
CA ALA A 304 -10.81 1.63 -8.44
C ALA A 304 -10.65 2.26 -7.04
N ILE A 305 -11.20 3.45 -6.81
CA ILE A 305 -11.16 4.12 -5.50
C ILE A 305 -11.94 3.32 -4.46
N VAL A 306 -13.14 2.84 -4.78
CA VAL A 306 -13.95 2.00 -3.89
C VAL A 306 -13.18 0.70 -3.57
N LEU A 307 -12.56 0.07 -4.58
CA LEU A 307 -11.78 -1.14 -4.39
C LEU A 307 -10.54 -0.88 -3.53
N LEU A 308 -9.81 0.23 -3.73
CA LEU A 308 -8.65 0.63 -2.91
C LEU A 308 -9.00 0.64 -1.40
N VAL A 309 -10.07 1.33 -1.05
CA VAL A 309 -10.50 1.47 0.36
C VAL A 309 -10.99 0.14 0.92
N SER A 310 -11.87 -0.54 0.19
CA SER A 310 -12.44 -1.82 0.63
C SER A 310 -11.40 -2.91 0.77
N HIS A 311 -10.45 -2.97 -0.17
CA HIS A 311 -9.30 -3.88 -0.16
C HIS A 311 -8.42 -3.65 1.07
N ALA A 312 -8.14 -2.40 1.43
CA ALA A 312 -7.34 -2.07 2.60
C ALA A 312 -7.88 -2.71 3.88
N PHE A 313 -9.20 -2.58 4.12
CA PHE A 313 -9.85 -3.16 5.30
C PHE A 313 -9.99 -4.69 5.22
N ALA A 314 -10.34 -5.23 4.05
CA ALA A 314 -10.44 -6.67 3.84
C ALA A 314 -9.09 -7.37 4.09
N LYS A 315 -8.00 -6.81 3.56
CA LYS A 315 -6.64 -7.33 3.77
C LYS A 315 -6.15 -7.16 5.20
N ALA A 316 -6.45 -6.02 5.84
CA ALA A 316 -6.13 -5.83 7.24
C ALA A 316 -6.77 -6.94 8.10
N GLY A 317 -8.06 -7.20 7.93
CA GLY A 317 -8.74 -8.29 8.62
C GLY A 317 -8.17 -9.67 8.34
N ALA A 318 -7.85 -9.97 7.07
CA ALA A 318 -7.26 -11.25 6.66
C ALA A 318 -5.88 -11.49 7.28
N PHE A 319 -5.00 -10.47 7.27
CA PHE A 319 -3.67 -10.61 7.85
C PHE A 319 -3.69 -10.62 9.38
N TYR A 320 -4.55 -9.84 10.05
CA TYR A 320 -4.69 -9.90 11.52
C TYR A 320 -5.22 -11.28 11.96
N SER A 321 -6.24 -11.81 11.28
CA SER A 321 -6.75 -13.15 11.56
C SER A 321 -5.69 -14.22 11.34
N SER A 322 -4.89 -14.07 10.27
CA SER A 322 -3.74 -14.94 9.99
C SER A 322 -2.70 -14.90 11.11
N GLY A 323 -2.43 -13.71 11.66
CA GLY A 323 -1.52 -13.53 12.79
C GLY A 323 -2.02 -14.23 14.04
N ASN A 324 -3.30 -14.04 14.40
CA ASN A 324 -3.90 -14.69 15.55
C ASN A 324 -3.85 -16.22 15.43
N ILE A 325 -4.13 -16.78 14.25
CA ILE A 325 -4.06 -18.22 13.98
C ILE A 325 -2.62 -18.70 14.12
N LEU A 326 -1.65 -17.98 13.54
CA LEU A 326 -0.24 -18.33 13.63
C LEU A 326 0.27 -18.31 15.07
N SER A 327 -0.05 -17.25 15.82
CA SER A 327 0.36 -17.11 17.23
C SER A 327 -0.19 -18.23 18.10
N ALA A 328 -1.45 -18.63 17.90
CA ALA A 328 -2.10 -19.64 18.73
C ALA A 328 -1.73 -21.09 18.34
N THR A 329 -1.47 -21.34 17.04
CA THR A 329 -1.27 -22.72 16.53
C THR A 329 0.16 -23.03 16.15
N GLY A 330 1.00 -22.02 15.88
CA GLY A 330 2.34 -22.16 15.31
C GLY A 330 2.34 -22.65 13.85
N LYS A 331 1.15 -22.81 13.22
CA LYS A 331 1.01 -23.43 11.90
C LYS A 331 0.85 -22.38 10.80
N ARG A 332 1.66 -22.50 9.75
CA ARG A 332 1.65 -21.61 8.58
C ARG A 332 0.92 -22.23 7.37
N ASN A 333 0.80 -23.55 7.34
CA ASN A 333 0.24 -24.33 6.22
C ASN A 333 -1.28 -24.38 6.32
N ILE A 334 -1.98 -24.16 5.22
CA ILE A 334 -3.45 -24.25 5.14
C ILE A 334 -3.93 -25.66 5.50
N GLY A 335 -3.22 -26.70 5.01
CA GLY A 335 -3.60 -28.11 5.26
C GLY A 335 -3.44 -28.56 6.71
N ASP A 336 -2.59 -27.88 7.50
CA ASP A 336 -2.31 -28.26 8.90
C ASP A 336 -3.24 -27.55 9.88
N VAL A 337 -3.95 -26.51 9.44
CA VAL A 337 -4.87 -25.71 10.25
C VAL A 337 -6.27 -26.31 10.12
N LYS A 338 -6.71 -27.02 11.17
CA LYS A 338 -8.00 -27.72 11.20
C LYS A 338 -8.77 -27.41 12.49
N GLY A 339 -10.10 -27.46 12.43
CA GLY A 339 -10.96 -27.32 13.60
C GLY A 339 -10.99 -25.91 14.21
N LEU A 340 -10.60 -24.87 13.47
CA LEU A 340 -10.56 -23.50 13.97
C LEU A 340 -11.89 -22.98 14.49
N LEU A 341 -13.02 -23.38 13.89
CA LEU A 341 -14.35 -22.96 14.35
C LEU A 341 -14.65 -23.40 15.79
N VAL A 342 -14.02 -24.50 16.23
CA VAL A 342 -14.18 -25.00 17.60
C VAL A 342 -13.14 -24.39 18.53
N THR A 343 -11.89 -24.32 18.08
CA THR A 343 -10.76 -23.89 18.94
C THR A 343 -10.60 -22.37 19.02
N MET A 344 -10.91 -21.67 17.93
CA MET A 344 -10.76 -20.21 17.79
C MET A 344 -11.95 -19.60 17.01
N PRO A 345 -13.18 -19.65 17.53
CA PRO A 345 -14.39 -19.29 16.77
C PRO A 345 -14.35 -17.84 16.25
N GLN A 346 -13.91 -16.89 17.06
CA GLN A 346 -13.82 -15.48 16.66
C GLN A 346 -12.83 -15.26 15.51
N SER A 347 -11.61 -15.77 15.64
CA SER A 347 -10.57 -15.61 14.60
C SER A 347 -10.98 -16.34 13.31
N SER A 348 -11.65 -17.49 13.41
CA SER A 348 -12.19 -18.21 12.26
C SER A 348 -13.27 -17.43 11.53
N PHE A 349 -14.16 -16.80 12.28
CA PHE A 349 -15.22 -15.98 11.72
C PHE A 349 -14.63 -14.75 11.00
N TYR A 350 -13.71 -14.02 11.65
CA TYR A 350 -13.03 -12.89 11.00
C TYR A 350 -12.24 -13.32 9.77
N MET A 351 -11.56 -14.47 9.81
CA MET A 351 -10.83 -15.01 8.66
C MET A 351 -11.77 -15.32 7.51
N LEU A 352 -12.92 -15.95 7.76
CA LEU A 352 -13.93 -16.28 6.76
C LEU A 352 -14.47 -15.00 6.11
N PHE A 353 -14.93 -14.03 6.91
CA PHE A 353 -15.48 -12.78 6.40
C PHE A 353 -14.44 -11.96 5.63
N SER A 354 -13.23 -11.86 6.14
CA SER A 354 -12.15 -11.16 5.44
C SER A 354 -11.77 -11.86 4.13
N SER A 355 -11.78 -13.19 4.10
CA SER A 355 -11.53 -13.96 2.87
C SER A 355 -12.61 -13.71 1.83
N LEU A 356 -13.89 -13.74 2.22
CA LEU A 356 -15.00 -13.40 1.32
C LEU A 356 -14.91 -11.95 0.83
N ALA A 357 -14.55 -11.02 1.71
CA ALA A 357 -14.34 -9.63 1.32
C ALA A 357 -13.17 -9.49 0.32
N VAL A 358 -12.06 -10.19 0.54
CA VAL A 358 -10.89 -10.15 -0.34
C VAL A 358 -11.18 -10.72 -1.74
N THR A 359 -12.04 -11.73 -1.84
CA THR A 359 -12.43 -12.34 -3.13
C THR A 359 -13.49 -11.55 -3.90
N GLY A 360 -13.95 -10.41 -3.37
CA GLY A 360 -14.99 -9.63 -4.01
C GLY A 360 -16.37 -10.27 -3.97
N ALA A 361 -16.70 -11.02 -2.90
CA ALA A 361 -18.03 -11.57 -2.71
C ALA A 361 -19.04 -10.47 -2.27
N PRO A 362 -20.31 -10.51 -2.71
CA PRO A 362 -21.36 -9.67 -2.13
C PRO A 362 -21.59 -10.03 -0.64
N PRO A 363 -21.89 -9.09 0.26
CA PRO A 363 -22.22 -7.68 0.05
C PRO A 363 -21.02 -6.72 0.28
N PHE A 364 -19.79 -7.20 0.20
CA PHE A 364 -18.62 -6.39 0.53
C PHE A 364 -18.33 -5.29 -0.50
N GLY A 365 -17.71 -4.18 -0.05
CA GLY A 365 -17.36 -3.05 -0.90
C GLY A 365 -16.35 -3.41 -2.02
N THR A 366 -15.54 -4.44 -1.84
CA THR A 366 -14.67 -5.00 -2.88
C THR A 366 -15.46 -5.50 -4.10
N PHE A 367 -16.62 -6.15 -3.88
CA PHE A 367 -17.54 -6.53 -4.95
C PHE A 367 -18.00 -5.30 -5.74
N VAL A 368 -18.43 -4.25 -5.03
CA VAL A 368 -18.90 -3.01 -5.66
C VAL A 368 -17.79 -2.38 -6.51
N GLY A 369 -16.57 -2.29 -5.97
CA GLY A 369 -15.42 -1.75 -6.69
C GLY A 369 -15.10 -2.55 -7.97
N ILE A 370 -15.02 -3.88 -7.87
CA ILE A 370 -14.78 -4.77 -8.99
C ILE A 370 -15.90 -4.64 -10.04
N PHE A 371 -17.16 -4.64 -9.60
CA PHE A 371 -18.32 -4.50 -10.48
C PHE A 371 -18.28 -3.18 -11.28
N LEU A 372 -17.97 -2.06 -10.63
CA LEU A 372 -17.85 -0.76 -11.30
C LEU A 372 -16.68 -0.72 -12.30
N ILE A 373 -15.55 -1.40 -12.01
CA ILE A 373 -14.44 -1.52 -12.94
C ILE A 373 -14.88 -2.29 -14.19
N PHE A 374 -15.58 -3.43 -14.03
CA PHE A 374 -16.11 -4.18 -15.16
C PHE A 374 -17.15 -3.40 -15.97
N MET A 375 -18.03 -2.66 -15.30
CA MET A 375 -18.97 -1.76 -15.99
C MET A 375 -18.23 -0.72 -16.81
N GLY A 376 -17.15 -0.14 -16.29
CA GLY A 376 -16.28 0.78 -17.04
C GLY A 376 -15.67 0.13 -18.28
N LEU A 377 -15.21 -1.12 -18.20
CA LEU A 377 -14.66 -1.88 -19.33
C LEU A 377 -15.70 -2.15 -20.45
N VAL A 378 -16.96 -2.39 -20.09
CA VAL A 378 -18.02 -2.68 -21.06
C VAL A 378 -18.51 -1.40 -21.75
N CYS A 379 -18.34 -0.23 -21.12
CA CYS A 379 -18.75 1.06 -21.67
C CYS A 379 -17.68 1.75 -22.53
N LEU A 380 -16.47 1.17 -22.66
CA LEU A 380 -15.44 1.59 -23.62
C LEU A 380 -15.78 1.14 -25.03
#